data_af08254fc08ec1d18dee9f7ce99fb113
#
_entry.id   af08254fc08ec1d18dee9f7ce99fb113
#
_cell.length_a   1.000
_cell.length_b   1.000
_cell.length_c   1.000
_cell.angle_alpha   90.00
_cell.angle_beta   90.00
_cell.angle_gamma   90.00
#
_symmetry.space_group_name_H-M   'P 1'
#
loop_
_entity.id
_entity.type
_entity.pdbx_description
1 polymer ?
#
loop_
_entity_poly.entity_id
_entity_poly.type
_entity_poly.pdbx_seq_one_letter_code
_entity_poly.pdbx_strand_id
1 'polypeptide(L)'
;RPRGRPRKTAEELDDGNRRRKLMDGAAKLYRTQGFAATSTRDIAAAAGMHSGSPFYHFESKSALLYAVMSEGMTMATQSQQQALDALPTTATPREQLHTLIRHHFEILLGPRSSFIPVMLYEWRSLTPAQRKGIARIKDSYEATWMPVLEALAQQGALQAEPGVARLFIFGALNWAVQWFSPKKGKSLDALTDEALALFIRS
;
A
#
# COMPACT_ATOMS: atom_id res chain seq x y z
N ARG A 1 28.55 -18.27 -19.62
CA ARG A 1 28.41 -17.40 -18.44
C ARG A 1 27.33 -16.36 -18.76
N PRO A 2 26.24 -16.24 -18.00
CA PRO A 2 25.25 -15.19 -18.22
C PRO A 2 25.92 -13.82 -17.98
N ARG A 3 25.83 -12.93 -18.95
CA ARG A 3 26.27 -11.54 -18.81
C ARG A 3 25.38 -10.86 -17.76
N GLY A 4 25.97 -10.39 -16.66
CA GLY A 4 25.28 -9.61 -15.65
C GLY A 4 24.62 -8.37 -16.25
N ARG A 5 23.46 -7.97 -15.70
CA ARG A 5 22.73 -6.77 -16.10
C ARG A 5 23.66 -5.55 -16.06
N PRO A 6 23.73 -4.72 -17.12
CA PRO A 6 24.57 -3.53 -17.13
C PRO A 6 24.29 -2.64 -15.90
N ARG A 7 25.34 -2.10 -15.29
CA ARG A 7 25.18 -1.09 -14.22
C ARG A 7 24.55 0.17 -14.82
N LYS A 8 23.56 0.73 -14.13
CA LYS A 8 22.94 2.00 -14.50
C LYS A 8 23.98 3.11 -14.52
N THR A 9 23.87 4.03 -15.48
CA THR A 9 24.71 5.22 -15.55
C THR A 9 24.40 6.19 -14.40
N ALA A 10 25.31 7.14 -14.12
CA ALA A 10 25.06 8.17 -13.09
C ALA A 10 23.84 9.03 -13.43
N GLU A 11 23.60 9.32 -14.72
CA GLU A 11 22.44 10.07 -15.21
C GLU A 11 21.13 9.27 -15.01
N GLU A 12 21.10 7.99 -15.32
CA GLU A 12 19.93 7.12 -15.08
C GLU A 12 19.60 6.95 -13.59
N LEU A 13 20.62 6.99 -12.72
CA LEU A 13 20.44 6.97 -11.26
C LEU A 13 19.87 8.29 -10.76
N ASP A 14 20.34 9.42 -11.27
CA ASP A 14 19.87 10.75 -10.90
C ASP A 14 18.42 10.97 -11.39
N ASP A 15 18.09 10.54 -12.60
CA ASP A 15 16.75 10.59 -13.16
C ASP A 15 15.76 9.75 -12.36
N GLY A 16 16.15 8.53 -11.99
CA GLY A 16 15.35 7.67 -11.11
C GLY A 16 15.12 8.26 -9.72
N ASN A 17 16.13 8.94 -9.15
CA ASN A 17 16.03 9.64 -7.87
C ASN A 17 15.08 10.84 -7.96
N ARG A 18 15.11 11.60 -9.03
CA ARG A 18 14.22 12.75 -9.26
C ARG A 18 12.78 12.30 -9.41
N ARG A 19 12.53 11.27 -10.21
CA ARG A 19 11.21 10.67 -10.37
C ARG A 19 10.64 10.21 -9.02
N ARG A 20 11.44 9.54 -8.21
CA ARG A 20 11.04 9.09 -6.87
C ARG A 20 10.72 10.24 -5.93
N LYS A 21 11.54 11.30 -5.89
CA LYS A 21 11.27 12.50 -5.10
C LYS A 21 9.95 13.17 -5.50
N LEU A 22 9.62 13.23 -6.79
CA LEU A 22 8.35 13.75 -7.27
C LEU A 22 7.17 12.91 -6.79
N MET A 23 7.29 11.58 -6.82
CA MET A 23 6.25 10.67 -6.35
C MET A 23 6.04 10.78 -4.83
N ASP A 24 7.12 10.84 -4.05
CA ASP A 24 7.07 10.99 -2.59
C ASP A 24 6.47 12.34 -2.19
N GLY A 25 6.87 13.42 -2.86
CA GLY A 25 6.31 14.76 -2.66
C GLY A 25 4.82 14.81 -3.03
N ALA A 26 4.45 14.23 -4.16
CA ALA A 26 3.06 14.14 -4.61
C ALA A 26 2.20 13.32 -3.63
N ALA A 27 2.66 12.15 -3.21
CA ALA A 27 1.95 11.29 -2.26
C ALA A 27 1.67 12.01 -0.95
N LYS A 28 2.66 12.74 -0.42
CA LYS A 28 2.50 13.56 0.79
C LYS A 28 1.45 14.65 0.61
N LEU A 29 1.50 15.41 -0.49
CA LEU A 29 0.57 16.50 -0.78
C LEU A 29 -0.84 15.96 -1.03
N TYR A 30 -1.00 14.90 -1.82
CA TYR A 30 -2.30 14.28 -2.06
C TYR A 30 -2.96 13.77 -0.77
N ARG A 31 -2.14 13.23 0.14
CA ARG A 31 -2.63 12.80 1.46
C ARG A 31 -3.09 13.96 2.33
N THR A 32 -2.39 15.11 2.30
CA THR A 32 -2.62 16.21 3.26
C THR A 32 -3.62 17.25 2.78
N GLN A 33 -3.68 17.51 1.48
CA GLN A 33 -4.55 18.55 0.91
C GLN A 33 -5.43 18.06 -0.25
N GLY A 34 -5.28 16.80 -0.65
CA GLY A 34 -6.03 16.18 -1.73
C GLY A 34 -5.46 16.45 -3.13
N PHE A 35 -5.88 15.63 -4.09
CA PHE A 35 -5.45 15.74 -5.49
C PHE A 35 -5.90 17.05 -6.12
N ALA A 36 -7.15 17.45 -5.94
CA ALA A 36 -7.70 18.65 -6.59
C ALA A 36 -6.95 19.93 -6.18
N ALA A 37 -6.65 20.09 -4.88
CA ALA A 37 -5.98 21.28 -4.33
C ALA A 37 -4.46 21.29 -4.56
N THR A 38 -3.86 20.18 -5.00
CA THR A 38 -2.41 20.10 -5.24
C THR A 38 -2.08 20.53 -6.66
N SER A 39 -1.21 21.54 -6.82
CA SER A 39 -0.69 21.94 -8.12
C SER A 39 0.61 21.22 -8.48
N THR A 40 0.97 21.18 -9.76
CA THR A 40 2.26 20.66 -10.23
C THR A 40 3.43 21.48 -9.71
N ARG A 41 3.22 22.77 -9.45
CA ARG A 41 4.21 23.66 -8.83
C ARG A 41 4.47 23.26 -7.37
N ASP A 42 3.43 22.93 -6.62
CA ASP A 42 3.57 22.46 -5.24
C ASP A 42 4.35 21.16 -5.18
N ILE A 43 4.07 20.23 -6.12
CA ILE A 43 4.79 18.96 -6.22
C ILE A 43 6.27 19.18 -6.53
N ALA A 44 6.59 20.05 -7.49
CA ALA A 44 7.97 20.39 -7.80
C ALA A 44 8.71 20.98 -6.59
N ALA A 45 8.09 21.92 -5.90
CA ALA A 45 8.63 22.52 -4.68
C ALA A 45 8.85 21.49 -3.57
N ALA A 46 7.89 20.60 -3.33
CA ALA A 46 8.01 19.52 -2.35
C ALA A 46 9.11 18.51 -2.69
N ALA A 47 9.43 18.33 -3.98
CA ALA A 47 10.54 17.51 -4.46
C ALA A 47 11.90 18.24 -4.50
N GLY A 48 11.93 19.53 -4.14
CA GLY A 48 13.14 20.37 -4.25
C GLY A 48 13.56 20.67 -5.70
N MET A 49 12.58 20.78 -6.61
CA MET A 49 12.80 20.98 -8.06
C MET A 49 12.15 22.29 -8.55
N HIS A 50 12.62 22.81 -9.69
CA HIS A 50 11.99 23.93 -10.37
C HIS A 50 10.65 23.54 -11.01
N SER A 51 9.73 24.48 -11.15
CA SER A 51 8.33 24.27 -11.52
C SER A 51 8.07 23.57 -12.86
N GLY A 52 9.01 23.58 -13.81
CA GLY A 52 8.88 22.86 -15.10
C GLY A 52 9.28 21.38 -15.07
N SER A 53 9.95 20.94 -14.00
CA SER A 53 10.59 19.63 -13.91
C SER A 53 9.65 18.41 -13.83
N PRO A 54 8.42 18.49 -13.21
CA PRO A 54 7.52 17.33 -13.10
C PRO A 54 7.10 16.74 -14.44
N PHE A 55 6.88 17.59 -15.45
CA PHE A 55 6.40 17.19 -16.77
C PHE A 55 7.44 16.45 -17.63
N TYR A 56 8.70 16.49 -17.24
CA TYR A 56 9.73 15.63 -17.85
C TYR A 56 9.53 14.15 -17.49
N HIS A 57 9.05 13.88 -16.27
CA HIS A 57 8.91 12.52 -15.75
C HIS A 57 7.47 11.99 -15.87
N PHE A 58 6.47 12.87 -15.91
CA PHE A 58 5.05 12.52 -15.93
C PHE A 58 4.28 13.44 -16.86
N GLU A 59 3.57 12.88 -17.83
CA GLU A 59 2.77 13.61 -18.83
C GLU A 59 1.70 14.52 -18.21
N SER A 60 1.23 14.20 -17.02
CA SER A 60 0.20 14.96 -16.32
C SER A 60 0.20 14.68 -14.81
N LYS A 61 -0.49 15.55 -14.07
CA LYS A 61 -0.77 15.34 -12.65
C LYS A 61 -1.55 14.03 -12.41
N SER A 62 -2.46 13.67 -13.32
CA SER A 62 -3.20 12.40 -13.26
C SER A 62 -2.30 11.18 -13.51
N ALA A 63 -1.33 11.28 -14.43
CA ALA A 63 -0.34 10.23 -14.65
C ALA A 63 0.54 10.04 -13.41
N LEU A 64 0.91 11.13 -12.74
CA LEU A 64 1.67 11.07 -11.49
C LEU A 64 0.83 10.44 -10.35
N LEU A 65 -0.45 10.77 -10.21
CA LEU A 65 -1.34 10.14 -9.25
C LEU A 65 -1.43 8.63 -9.48
N TYR A 66 -1.62 8.22 -10.73
CA TYR A 66 -1.64 6.81 -11.11
C TYR A 66 -0.33 6.11 -10.77
N ALA A 67 0.82 6.73 -11.05
CA ALA A 67 2.14 6.17 -10.71
C ALA A 67 2.32 6.02 -9.19
N VAL A 68 1.94 7.03 -8.39
CA VAL A 68 1.98 6.95 -6.91
C VAL A 68 1.17 5.77 -6.40
N MET A 69 -0.06 5.59 -6.90
CA MET A 69 -0.92 4.49 -6.46
C MET A 69 -0.43 3.13 -6.95
N SER A 70 -0.05 3.00 -8.23
CA SER A 70 0.35 1.72 -8.83
C SER A 70 1.68 1.21 -8.25
N GLU A 71 2.68 2.08 -8.15
CA GLU A 71 3.98 1.72 -7.59
C GLU A 71 3.87 1.45 -6.09
N GLY A 72 3.09 2.26 -5.36
CA GLY A 72 2.81 2.02 -3.95
C GLY A 72 2.15 0.67 -3.69
N MET A 73 1.11 0.31 -4.46
CA MET A 73 0.45 -0.99 -4.35
C MET A 73 1.37 -2.15 -4.75
N THR A 74 2.18 -1.98 -5.80
CA THR A 74 3.16 -3.01 -6.19
C THR A 74 4.19 -3.25 -5.09
N MET A 75 4.71 -2.20 -4.49
CA MET A 75 5.63 -2.31 -3.35
C MET A 75 4.97 -2.97 -2.14
N ALA A 76 3.70 -2.63 -1.85
CA ALA A 76 2.93 -3.25 -0.78
C ALA A 76 2.74 -4.76 -1.01
N THR A 77 2.41 -5.16 -2.24
CA THR A 77 2.25 -6.58 -2.60
C THR A 77 3.57 -7.35 -2.42
N GLN A 78 4.68 -6.76 -2.87
CA GLN A 78 6.00 -7.38 -2.72
C GLN A 78 6.43 -7.50 -1.26
N SER A 79 6.26 -6.42 -0.47
CA SER A 79 6.64 -6.44 0.95
C SER A 79 5.73 -7.34 1.79
N GLN A 80 4.44 -7.48 1.42
CA GLN A 80 3.54 -8.45 2.04
C GLN A 80 4.02 -9.89 1.80
N GLN A 81 4.39 -10.22 0.58
CA GLN A 81 4.92 -11.55 0.27
C GLN A 81 6.21 -11.81 1.04
N GLN A 82 7.13 -10.85 1.08
CA GLN A 82 8.37 -10.96 1.87
C GLN A 82 8.10 -11.17 3.36
N ALA A 83 7.07 -10.52 3.91
CA ALA A 83 6.70 -10.72 5.32
C ALA A 83 6.17 -12.14 5.59
N LEU A 84 5.43 -12.73 4.65
CA LEU A 84 5.01 -14.13 4.76
C LEU A 84 6.18 -15.10 4.57
N ASP A 85 7.05 -14.85 3.58
CA ASP A 85 8.21 -15.70 3.29
C ASP A 85 9.24 -15.71 4.45
N ALA A 86 9.23 -14.67 5.29
CA ALA A 86 10.07 -14.59 6.48
C ALA A 86 9.55 -15.44 7.66
N LEU A 87 8.31 -15.92 7.60
CA LEU A 87 7.77 -16.83 8.61
C LEU A 87 8.40 -18.22 8.49
N PRO A 88 8.50 -18.96 9.61
CA PRO A 88 8.87 -20.37 9.57
C PRO A 88 7.91 -21.17 8.66
N THR A 89 8.40 -22.21 7.99
CA THR A 89 7.55 -23.10 7.18
C THR A 89 6.47 -23.82 7.98
N THR A 90 6.62 -23.85 9.30
CA THR A 90 5.67 -24.41 10.28
C THR A 90 4.65 -23.39 10.75
N ALA A 91 4.69 -22.15 10.26
CA ALA A 91 3.78 -21.08 10.70
C ALA A 91 2.31 -21.48 10.47
N THR A 92 1.52 -21.35 11.51
CA THR A 92 0.09 -21.62 11.50
C THR A 92 -0.68 -20.59 10.66
N PRO A 93 -1.88 -20.92 10.13
CA PRO A 93 -2.73 -19.94 9.46
C PRO A 93 -3.06 -18.71 10.32
N ARG A 94 -3.11 -18.87 11.66
CA ARG A 94 -3.29 -17.77 12.61
C ARG A 94 -2.10 -16.81 12.59
N GLU A 95 -0.87 -17.33 12.62
CA GLU A 95 0.36 -16.52 12.56
C GLU A 95 0.51 -15.84 11.20
N GLN A 96 0.13 -16.52 10.12
CA GLN A 96 0.10 -15.93 8.78
C GLN A 96 -0.90 -14.77 8.71
N LEU A 97 -2.13 -14.94 9.22
CA LEU A 97 -3.13 -13.86 9.26
C LEU A 97 -2.66 -12.69 10.13
N HIS A 98 -2.06 -12.96 11.29
CA HIS A 98 -1.47 -11.93 12.14
C HIS A 98 -0.43 -11.10 11.35
N THR A 99 0.47 -11.77 10.64
CA THR A 99 1.51 -11.12 9.82
C THR A 99 0.90 -10.27 8.71
N LEU A 100 -0.13 -10.76 8.03
CA LEU A 100 -0.86 -10.01 6.99
C LEU A 100 -1.54 -8.76 7.56
N ILE A 101 -2.24 -8.87 8.69
CA ILE A 101 -2.88 -7.73 9.36
C ILE A 101 -1.83 -6.71 9.80
N ARG A 102 -0.74 -7.18 10.45
CA ARG A 102 0.35 -6.32 10.91
C ARG A 102 1.00 -5.55 9.78
N HIS A 103 1.30 -6.24 8.66
CA HIS A 103 1.84 -5.62 7.46
C HIS A 103 0.87 -4.59 6.88
N HIS A 104 -0.43 -4.93 6.79
CA HIS A 104 -1.45 -4.01 6.29
C HIS A 104 -1.53 -2.73 7.12
N PHE A 105 -1.50 -2.83 8.45
CA PHE A 105 -1.44 -1.66 9.32
C PHE A 105 -0.14 -0.86 9.16
N GLU A 106 1.00 -1.50 8.93
CA GLU A 106 2.25 -0.80 8.68
C GLU A 106 2.17 0.08 7.42
N ILE A 107 1.66 -0.46 6.31
CA ILE A 107 1.53 0.30 5.06
C ILE A 107 0.40 1.33 5.09
N LEU A 108 -0.61 1.16 5.95
CA LEU A 108 -1.75 2.07 6.09
C LEU A 108 -1.48 3.19 7.09
N LEU A 109 -0.92 2.86 8.25
CA LEU A 109 -0.82 3.73 9.44
C LEU A 109 0.61 4.07 9.83
N GLY A 110 1.58 3.35 9.28
CA GLY A 110 3.00 3.52 9.60
C GLY A 110 3.54 4.90 9.19
N PRO A 111 4.71 5.29 9.72
CA PRO A 111 5.26 6.63 9.54
C PRO A 111 5.62 6.97 8.08
N ARG A 112 5.82 5.95 7.26
CA ARG A 112 6.09 6.08 5.82
C ARG A 112 4.87 5.84 4.94
N SER A 113 3.70 5.66 5.55
CA SER A 113 2.45 5.45 4.84
C SER A 113 1.99 6.75 4.18
N SER A 114 2.04 6.82 2.86
CA SER A 114 1.50 7.96 2.10
C SER A 114 0.56 7.50 0.99
N PHE A 115 0.83 6.38 0.33
CA PHE A 115 0.10 5.98 -0.88
C PHE A 115 -1.24 5.27 -0.60
N ILE A 116 -1.38 4.45 0.46
CA ILE A 116 -2.67 3.79 0.77
C ILE A 116 -3.76 4.80 1.11
N PRO A 117 -3.53 5.80 1.99
CA PRO A 117 -4.50 6.87 2.18
C PRO A 117 -4.85 7.61 0.88
N VAL A 118 -3.86 7.90 0.02
CA VAL A 118 -4.12 8.50 -1.30
C VAL A 118 -5.04 7.59 -2.13
N MET A 119 -4.79 6.30 -2.17
CA MET A 119 -5.62 5.34 -2.90
C MET A 119 -7.06 5.30 -2.36
N LEU A 120 -7.25 5.34 -1.04
CA LEU A 120 -8.57 5.31 -0.41
C LEU A 120 -9.41 6.57 -0.71
N TYR A 121 -8.77 7.74 -0.72
CA TYR A 121 -9.47 9.02 -0.85
C TYR A 121 -9.55 9.53 -2.29
N GLU A 122 -8.54 9.27 -3.12
CA GLU A 122 -8.41 9.84 -4.45
C GLU A 122 -8.79 8.86 -5.57
N TRP A 123 -9.44 7.74 -5.25
CA TRP A 123 -9.89 6.75 -6.24
C TRP A 123 -10.72 7.36 -7.37
N ARG A 124 -11.58 8.33 -7.04
CA ARG A 124 -12.47 8.99 -8.01
C ARG A 124 -11.71 9.93 -8.95
N SER A 125 -10.52 10.38 -8.58
CA SER A 125 -9.67 11.26 -9.39
C SER A 125 -8.93 10.51 -10.52
N LEU A 126 -8.98 9.17 -10.55
CA LEU A 126 -8.42 8.33 -11.60
C LEU A 126 -9.39 8.19 -12.78
N THR A 127 -8.83 8.06 -13.98
CA THR A 127 -9.61 7.66 -15.17
C THR A 127 -10.11 6.20 -15.06
N PRO A 128 -11.14 5.78 -15.84
CA PRO A 128 -11.60 4.40 -15.82
C PRO A 128 -10.51 3.38 -16.16
N ALA A 129 -9.61 3.69 -17.11
CA ALA A 129 -8.49 2.83 -17.47
C ALA A 129 -7.47 2.69 -16.32
N GLN A 130 -7.14 3.79 -15.65
CA GLN A 130 -6.26 3.81 -14.49
C GLN A 130 -6.86 3.03 -13.32
N ARG A 131 -8.16 3.21 -13.03
CA ARG A 131 -8.86 2.42 -12.00
C ARG A 131 -8.78 0.93 -12.27
N LYS A 132 -8.97 0.49 -13.53
CA LYS A 132 -8.84 -0.91 -13.92
C LYS A 132 -7.41 -1.43 -13.70
N GLY A 133 -6.39 -0.61 -13.98
CA GLY A 133 -4.99 -0.94 -13.72
C GLY A 133 -4.71 -1.16 -12.22
N ILE A 134 -5.13 -0.21 -11.37
CA ILE A 134 -4.96 -0.32 -9.92
C ILE A 134 -5.76 -1.50 -9.33
N ALA A 135 -7.00 -1.73 -9.81
CA ALA A 135 -7.82 -2.83 -9.34
C ALA A 135 -7.11 -4.19 -9.50
N ARG A 136 -6.44 -4.43 -10.63
CA ARG A 136 -5.67 -5.67 -10.86
C ARG A 136 -4.54 -5.86 -9.84
N ILE A 137 -3.82 -4.78 -9.50
CA ILE A 137 -2.74 -4.86 -8.51
C ILE A 137 -3.33 -5.10 -7.12
N LYS A 138 -4.44 -4.43 -6.80
CA LYS A 138 -5.19 -4.64 -5.56
C LYS A 138 -5.69 -6.09 -5.45
N ASP A 139 -6.24 -6.65 -6.52
CA ASP A 139 -6.69 -8.04 -6.55
C ASP A 139 -5.53 -9.00 -6.26
N SER A 140 -4.34 -8.75 -6.80
CA SER A 140 -3.14 -9.54 -6.50
C SER A 140 -2.71 -9.43 -5.04
N TYR A 141 -2.79 -8.23 -4.45
CA TYR A 141 -2.52 -8.01 -3.02
C TYR A 141 -3.49 -8.79 -2.14
N GLU A 142 -4.78 -8.73 -2.44
CA GLU A 142 -5.83 -9.39 -1.67
C GLU A 142 -5.83 -10.92 -1.87
N ALA A 143 -5.43 -11.41 -3.06
CA ALA A 143 -5.37 -12.84 -3.37
C ALA A 143 -4.43 -13.62 -2.42
N THR A 144 -3.38 -12.99 -1.92
CA THR A 144 -2.45 -13.60 -0.95
C THR A 144 -3.13 -13.97 0.38
N TRP A 145 -4.25 -13.32 0.74
CA TRP A 145 -5.00 -13.57 1.96
C TRP A 145 -5.91 -14.80 1.86
N MET A 146 -6.35 -15.12 0.63
CA MET A 146 -7.36 -16.17 0.44
C MET A 146 -6.93 -17.55 0.97
N PRO A 147 -5.74 -18.08 0.67
CA PRO A 147 -5.33 -19.39 1.19
C PRO A 147 -5.30 -19.45 2.72
N VAL A 148 -4.93 -18.34 3.36
CA VAL A 148 -4.87 -18.23 4.84
C VAL A 148 -6.28 -18.25 5.42
N LEU A 149 -7.22 -17.50 4.83
CA LEU A 149 -8.62 -17.46 5.27
C LEU A 149 -9.34 -18.79 5.03
N GLU A 150 -9.05 -19.47 3.92
CA GLU A 150 -9.57 -20.80 3.61
C GLU A 150 -9.09 -21.85 4.61
N ALA A 151 -7.80 -21.82 4.98
CA ALA A 151 -7.25 -22.71 5.99
C ALA A 151 -7.86 -22.47 7.38
N LEU A 152 -8.08 -21.20 7.76
CA LEU A 152 -8.77 -20.85 9.01
C LEU A 152 -10.24 -21.28 9.01
N ALA A 153 -10.94 -21.20 7.88
CA ALA A 153 -12.30 -21.70 7.75
C ALA A 153 -12.36 -23.22 7.89
N GLN A 154 -11.43 -23.95 7.28
CA GLN A 154 -11.32 -25.42 7.41
C GLN A 154 -11.06 -25.84 8.87
N GLN A 155 -10.32 -25.04 9.63
CA GLN A 155 -10.08 -25.26 11.06
C GLN A 155 -11.25 -24.83 11.96
N GLY A 156 -12.32 -24.25 11.41
CA GLY A 156 -13.45 -23.73 12.18
C GLY A 156 -13.14 -22.41 12.92
N ALA A 157 -11.97 -21.83 12.72
CA ALA A 157 -11.55 -20.58 13.35
C ALA A 157 -12.21 -19.34 12.68
N LEU A 158 -12.53 -19.42 11.40
CA LEU A 158 -13.23 -18.37 10.65
C LEU A 158 -14.72 -18.76 10.52
N GLN A 159 -15.63 -17.86 10.94
CA GLN A 159 -17.07 -18.15 10.98
C GLN A 159 -17.81 -17.82 9.68
N ALA A 160 -17.28 -16.91 8.88
CA ALA A 160 -17.85 -16.49 7.62
C ALA A 160 -17.19 -17.21 6.44
N GLU A 161 -17.86 -17.20 5.30
CA GLU A 161 -17.27 -17.62 4.03
C GLU A 161 -16.01 -16.77 3.75
N PRO A 162 -14.86 -17.40 3.34
CA PRO A 162 -13.57 -16.71 3.21
C PRO A 162 -13.58 -15.45 2.34
N GLY A 163 -14.30 -15.46 1.21
CA GLY A 163 -14.42 -14.29 0.34
C GLY A 163 -15.17 -13.13 1.00
N VAL A 164 -16.25 -13.45 1.75
CA VAL A 164 -17.01 -12.45 2.52
C VAL A 164 -16.17 -11.93 3.69
N ALA A 165 -15.50 -12.82 4.43
CA ALA A 165 -14.63 -12.46 5.53
C ALA A 165 -13.53 -11.49 5.06
N ARG A 166 -12.89 -11.75 3.90
CA ARG A 166 -11.92 -10.86 3.29
C ARG A 166 -12.45 -9.45 3.12
N LEU A 167 -13.65 -9.29 2.58
CA LEU A 167 -14.25 -7.97 2.36
C LEU A 167 -14.48 -7.21 3.67
N PHE A 168 -14.99 -7.89 4.72
CA PHE A 168 -15.17 -7.28 6.03
C PHE A 168 -13.84 -6.94 6.72
N ILE A 169 -12.86 -7.83 6.62
CA ILE A 169 -11.51 -7.59 7.17
C ILE A 169 -10.91 -6.34 6.54
N PHE A 170 -10.83 -6.26 5.21
CA PHE A 170 -10.30 -5.08 4.53
C PHE A 170 -11.10 -3.82 4.81
N GLY A 171 -12.43 -3.91 4.90
CA GLY A 171 -13.28 -2.79 5.28
C GLY A 171 -12.91 -2.24 6.67
N ALA A 172 -12.79 -3.14 7.66
CA ALA A 172 -12.42 -2.77 9.03
C ALA A 172 -10.99 -2.22 9.12
N LEU A 173 -10.02 -2.91 8.52
CA LEU A 173 -8.61 -2.48 8.56
C LEU A 173 -8.41 -1.12 7.88
N ASN A 174 -8.99 -0.91 6.70
CA ASN A 174 -8.88 0.36 5.98
C ASN A 174 -9.54 1.51 6.75
N TRP A 175 -10.63 1.25 7.48
CA TRP A 175 -11.30 2.27 8.27
C TRP A 175 -10.47 2.77 9.47
N ALA A 176 -9.46 2.01 9.89
CA ALA A 176 -8.55 2.40 10.98
C ALA A 176 -7.85 3.75 10.72
N VAL A 177 -7.66 4.14 9.45
CA VAL A 177 -7.08 5.44 9.07
C VAL A 177 -7.89 6.63 9.60
N GLN A 178 -9.18 6.46 9.91
CA GLN A 178 -10.07 7.51 10.38
C GLN A 178 -9.93 7.79 11.89
N TRP A 179 -9.61 6.78 12.67
CA TRP A 179 -9.69 6.88 14.14
C TRP A 179 -8.38 6.49 14.86
N PHE A 180 -7.50 5.74 14.23
CA PHE A 180 -6.24 5.35 14.86
C PHE A 180 -5.24 6.50 14.86
N SER A 181 -4.60 6.70 16.02
CA SER A 181 -3.51 7.65 16.17
C SER A 181 -2.41 7.03 17.04
N PRO A 182 -1.18 6.90 16.52
CA PRO A 182 -0.05 6.41 17.32
C PRO A 182 0.22 7.24 18.58
N LYS A 183 -0.16 8.53 18.56
CA LYS A 183 0.00 9.44 19.70
C LYS A 183 -0.88 9.09 20.91
N LYS A 184 -1.90 8.24 20.72
CA LYS A 184 -2.79 7.76 21.80
C LYS A 184 -2.26 6.53 22.52
N GLY A 185 -1.01 6.14 22.32
CA GLY A 185 -0.29 5.15 23.10
C GLY A 185 -0.48 3.68 22.71
N LYS A 186 -1.39 3.36 21.75
CA LYS A 186 -1.54 2.00 21.27
C LYS A 186 -0.56 1.72 20.12
N SER A 187 0.23 0.65 20.24
CA SER A 187 1.14 0.20 19.17
C SER A 187 0.38 -0.48 18.03
N LEU A 188 1.02 -0.60 16.87
CA LEU A 188 0.46 -1.38 15.76
C LEU A 188 0.37 -2.87 16.08
N ASP A 189 1.27 -3.38 16.94
CA ASP A 189 1.23 -4.78 17.37
C ASP A 189 -0.02 -5.04 18.23
N ALA A 190 -0.25 -4.21 19.24
CA ALA A 190 -1.46 -4.30 20.07
C ALA A 190 -2.75 -4.14 19.25
N LEU A 191 -2.74 -3.25 18.23
CA LEU A 191 -3.89 -3.10 17.32
C LEU A 191 -4.09 -4.36 16.47
N THR A 192 -3.01 -5.00 16.06
CA THR A 192 -3.05 -6.24 15.27
C THR A 192 -3.62 -7.39 16.08
N ASP A 193 -3.18 -7.55 17.33
CA ASP A 193 -3.68 -8.59 18.24
C ASP A 193 -5.19 -8.46 18.47
N GLU A 194 -5.66 -7.24 18.70
CA GLU A 194 -7.10 -6.97 18.88
C GLU A 194 -7.89 -7.22 17.59
N ALA A 195 -7.37 -6.79 16.43
CA ALA A 195 -8.02 -7.04 15.14
C ALA A 195 -8.11 -8.55 14.86
N LEU A 196 -7.04 -9.30 15.11
CA LEU A 196 -7.02 -10.75 14.94
C LEU A 196 -8.08 -11.43 15.83
N ALA A 197 -8.18 -11.01 17.09
CA ALA A 197 -9.16 -11.55 18.03
C ALA A 197 -10.62 -11.27 17.64
N LEU A 198 -10.86 -10.18 16.89
CA LEU A 198 -12.20 -9.86 16.37
C LEU A 198 -12.59 -10.72 15.16
N PHE A 199 -11.62 -11.12 14.32
CA PHE A 199 -11.90 -11.79 13.06
C PHE A 199 -11.92 -13.31 13.17
N ILE A 200 -11.18 -13.91 14.09
CA ILE A 200 -11.08 -15.35 14.24
C ILE A 200 -11.26 -15.79 15.70
N ARG A 201 -11.83 -16.98 15.88
CA ARG A 201 -11.93 -17.61 17.21
C ARG A 201 -10.57 -18.13 17.68
N SER A 202 -10.43 -18.18 18.99
CA SER A 202 -9.29 -18.81 19.69
C SER A 202 -9.31 -20.31 19.49
#